data_c0bfa85990f62d661b0a1458e64615b1
#
_entry.id   c0bfa85990f62d661b0a1458e64615b1
#
_cell.length_a   1.000
_cell.length_b   1.000
_cell.length_c   1.000
_cell.angle_alpha   90.00
_cell.angle_beta   90.00
_cell.angle_gamma   90.00
#
_symmetry.space_group_name_H-M   'P 1'
#
loop_
_entity.id
_entity.type
_entity.pdbx_description
1 polymer ?
#
loop_
_entity_poly.entity_id
_entity_poly.type
_entity_poly.pdbx_seq_one_letter_code
_entity_poly.pdbx_strand_id
1 'polypeptide(L)'
;MSDVITLSNVSITHPGASTPTLRNINLTVAEGDLTLVVGRTGTGKSTLLGTLNGIVPHFSGGRLDGTVTVAGRDTRTHRPRELADVVGVVGQNPVAGFVTDTVEDEIAYGMEQLGISPSVMRKRVEEILDLMGIADLRRRALLSLSGGQQQRVAIAAVLAAQPRILVLDEPTSALDPTAAQDVLASITTLVHDVGLTVILAEHRLERVMHAADALWWLPGDGSVVQGRPEEVLARADVVPPLAALS
;
A
#
# COMPACT_ATOMS: atom_id res chain seq x y z
N MET A 1 5.58 -4.82 20.69
CA MET A 1 5.30 -3.96 19.53
C MET A 1 3.83 -3.62 19.61
N SER A 2 3.43 -2.40 19.32
CA SER A 2 2.01 -1.99 19.35
C SER A 2 1.41 -2.14 17.94
N ASP A 3 0.16 -2.61 17.87
CA ASP A 3 -0.55 -2.67 16.61
C ASP A 3 -0.84 -1.24 16.11
N VAL A 4 -0.40 -0.94 14.89
CA VAL A 4 -0.65 0.35 14.25
C VAL A 4 -1.91 0.34 13.39
N ILE A 5 -2.34 -0.86 12.96
CA ILE A 5 -3.61 -1.10 12.28
C ILE A 5 -4.38 -2.19 13.02
N THR A 6 -5.68 -1.97 13.23
CA THR A 6 -6.59 -2.97 13.80
C THR A 6 -7.92 -2.94 13.07
N LEU A 7 -8.37 -4.08 12.57
CA LEU A 7 -9.70 -4.30 12.05
C LEU A 7 -10.46 -5.22 13.02
N SER A 8 -11.63 -4.80 13.47
CA SER A 8 -12.46 -5.57 14.43
C SER A 8 -13.87 -5.76 13.88
N ASN A 9 -14.23 -7.01 13.61
CA ASN A 9 -15.52 -7.44 13.07
C ASN A 9 -15.95 -6.67 11.81
N VAL A 10 -14.99 -6.38 10.92
CA VAL A 10 -15.23 -5.56 9.75
C VAL A 10 -15.97 -6.33 8.67
N SER A 11 -17.09 -5.78 8.20
CA SER A 11 -17.81 -6.25 7.02
C SER A 11 -18.05 -5.10 6.06
N ILE A 12 -17.88 -5.34 4.75
CA ILE A 12 -17.95 -4.31 3.72
C ILE A 12 -18.95 -4.75 2.66
N THR A 13 -19.96 -3.91 2.43
CA THR A 13 -20.98 -4.12 1.39
C THR A 13 -20.93 -2.95 0.41
N HIS A 14 -20.69 -3.22 -0.88
CA HIS A 14 -20.69 -2.19 -1.92
C HIS A 14 -22.11 -1.69 -2.22
N PRO A 15 -22.25 -0.47 -2.78
CA PRO A 15 -23.55 0.06 -3.17
C PRO A 15 -24.27 -0.90 -4.13
N GLY A 16 -25.55 -1.19 -3.85
CA GLY A 16 -26.38 -2.09 -4.66
C GLY A 16 -26.11 -3.59 -4.48
N ALA A 17 -25.08 -3.98 -3.71
CA ALA A 17 -24.86 -5.39 -3.39
C ALA A 17 -25.76 -5.86 -2.24
N SER A 18 -26.31 -7.08 -2.38
CA SER A 18 -27.13 -7.72 -1.34
C SER A 18 -26.29 -8.47 -0.29
N THR A 19 -25.05 -8.79 -0.62
CA THR A 19 -24.14 -9.53 0.27
C THR A 19 -22.82 -8.78 0.45
N PRO A 20 -22.20 -8.85 1.63
CA PRO A 20 -20.89 -8.26 1.86
C PRO A 20 -19.81 -8.89 0.98
N THR A 21 -18.93 -8.05 0.42
CA THR A 21 -17.71 -8.48 -0.28
C THR A 21 -16.69 -9.07 0.71
N LEU A 22 -16.58 -8.46 1.89
CA LEU A 22 -15.76 -8.95 3.00
C LEU A 22 -16.65 -9.06 4.24
N ARG A 23 -16.43 -10.11 5.05
CA ARG A 23 -17.30 -10.46 6.17
C ARG A 23 -16.52 -10.80 7.43
N ASN A 24 -16.88 -10.13 8.52
CA ASN A 24 -16.40 -10.44 9.87
C ASN A 24 -14.87 -10.52 9.97
N ILE A 25 -14.18 -9.56 9.35
CA ILE A 25 -12.73 -9.52 9.26
C ILE A 25 -12.14 -9.01 10.58
N ASN A 26 -11.16 -9.75 11.11
CA ASN A 26 -10.38 -9.38 12.27
C ASN A 26 -8.91 -9.51 11.91
N LEU A 27 -8.18 -8.39 11.85
CA LEU A 27 -6.79 -8.31 11.40
C LEU A 27 -6.02 -7.28 12.24
N THR A 28 -4.72 -7.51 12.40
CA THR A 28 -3.81 -6.55 13.02
C THR A 28 -2.52 -6.41 12.21
N VAL A 29 -1.87 -5.26 12.32
CA VAL A 29 -0.52 -5.02 11.79
C VAL A 29 0.30 -4.33 12.86
N ALA A 30 1.46 -4.90 13.16
CA ALA A 30 2.41 -4.28 14.05
C ALA A 30 3.19 -3.16 13.34
N GLU A 31 3.67 -2.18 14.10
CA GLU A 31 4.48 -1.10 13.55
C GLU A 31 5.82 -1.63 13.03
N GLY A 32 6.19 -1.25 11.80
CA GLY A 32 7.40 -1.68 11.11
C GLY A 32 7.27 -3.01 10.34
N ASP A 33 6.09 -3.66 10.34
CA ASP A 33 5.89 -4.91 9.61
C ASP A 33 5.65 -4.68 8.10
N LEU A 34 6.11 -5.64 7.31
CA LEU A 34 5.68 -5.86 5.92
C LEU A 34 4.56 -6.90 5.90
N THR A 35 3.33 -6.47 5.61
CA THR A 35 2.18 -7.36 5.43
C THR A 35 1.86 -7.54 3.95
N LEU A 36 1.88 -8.77 3.45
CA LEU A 36 1.43 -9.10 2.09
C LEU A 36 -0.07 -9.38 2.07
N VAL A 37 -0.76 -8.87 1.04
CA VAL A 37 -2.18 -9.11 0.78
C VAL A 37 -2.32 -9.92 -0.50
N VAL A 38 -2.86 -11.12 -0.39
CA VAL A 38 -2.88 -12.13 -1.45
C VAL A 38 -4.29 -12.62 -1.72
N GLY A 39 -4.62 -12.78 -2.98
CA GLY A 39 -5.91 -13.30 -3.42
C GLY A 39 -6.09 -13.07 -4.92
N ARG A 40 -7.02 -13.80 -5.53
CA ARG A 40 -7.37 -13.63 -6.95
C ARG A 40 -7.93 -12.23 -7.21
N THR A 41 -7.93 -11.81 -8.46
CA THR A 41 -8.63 -10.59 -8.88
C THR A 41 -10.12 -10.68 -8.51
N GLY A 42 -10.65 -9.60 -7.92
CA GLY A 42 -12.05 -9.54 -7.49
C GLY A 42 -12.36 -10.12 -6.10
N THR A 43 -11.38 -10.64 -5.35
CA THR A 43 -11.61 -11.17 -3.99
C THR A 43 -11.78 -10.09 -2.91
N GLY A 44 -11.60 -8.81 -3.26
CA GLY A 44 -11.77 -7.69 -2.33
C GLY A 44 -10.47 -7.09 -1.78
N LYS A 45 -9.29 -7.39 -2.36
CA LYS A 45 -8.00 -6.80 -1.93
C LYS A 45 -8.05 -5.28 -1.88
N SER A 46 -8.34 -4.63 -3.03
CA SER A 46 -8.40 -3.15 -3.10
C SER A 46 -9.51 -2.57 -2.21
N THR A 47 -10.60 -3.32 -1.99
CA THR A 47 -11.65 -2.95 -1.04
C THR A 47 -11.11 -2.95 0.40
N LEU A 48 -10.37 -4.00 0.78
CA LEU A 48 -9.72 -4.10 2.09
C LEU A 48 -8.69 -2.98 2.28
N LEU A 49 -7.80 -2.77 1.31
CA LEU A 49 -6.81 -1.69 1.35
C LEU A 49 -7.47 -0.32 1.43
N GLY A 50 -8.57 -0.10 0.72
CA GLY A 50 -9.34 1.15 0.75
C GLY A 50 -9.98 1.47 2.10
N THR A 51 -10.10 0.49 3.01
CA THR A 51 -10.55 0.77 4.38
C THR A 51 -9.48 1.43 5.22
N LEU A 52 -8.20 1.19 4.91
CA LEU A 52 -7.07 1.67 5.70
C LEU A 52 -6.83 3.17 5.53
N ASN A 53 -7.20 3.73 4.38
CA ASN A 53 -7.09 5.16 4.09
C ASN A 53 -8.44 5.90 4.07
N GLY A 54 -9.53 5.21 4.44
CA GLY A 54 -10.87 5.79 4.51
C GLY A 54 -11.55 6.01 3.14
N ILE A 55 -10.96 5.61 2.01
CA ILE A 55 -11.65 5.65 0.71
C ILE A 55 -12.92 4.79 0.76
N VAL A 56 -12.85 3.64 1.43
CA VAL A 56 -14.02 2.83 1.78
C VAL A 56 -14.39 3.14 3.24
N PRO A 57 -15.61 3.61 3.54
CA PRO A 57 -16.77 3.81 2.64
C PRO A 57 -16.90 5.23 2.06
N HIS A 58 -16.06 6.21 2.44
CA HIS A 58 -16.32 7.64 2.20
C HIS A 58 -16.47 8.02 0.72
N PHE A 59 -15.69 7.40 -0.17
CA PHE A 59 -15.74 7.67 -1.62
C PHE A 59 -16.32 6.52 -2.43
N SER A 60 -16.11 5.28 -1.99
CA SER A 60 -16.68 4.12 -2.69
C SER A 60 -18.19 3.98 -2.48
N GLY A 61 -18.72 4.67 -1.46
CA GLY A 61 -20.07 4.42 -0.98
C GLY A 61 -20.21 3.03 -0.34
N GLY A 62 -21.46 2.60 -0.11
CA GLY A 62 -21.76 1.34 0.55
C GLY A 62 -21.72 1.44 2.07
N ARG A 63 -21.54 0.30 2.72
CA ARG A 63 -21.59 0.19 4.18
C ARG A 63 -20.37 -0.54 4.70
N LEU A 64 -19.76 0.03 5.74
CA LEU A 64 -18.72 -0.60 6.55
C LEU A 64 -19.26 -0.79 7.97
N ASP A 65 -19.42 -2.05 8.36
CA ASP A 65 -19.73 -2.46 9.73
C ASP A 65 -18.45 -2.84 10.45
N GLY A 66 -18.42 -2.78 11.77
CA GLY A 66 -17.23 -3.01 12.58
C GLY A 66 -16.38 -1.75 12.74
N THR A 67 -15.11 -1.91 13.09
CA THR A 67 -14.18 -0.80 13.35
C THR A 67 -12.85 -1.03 12.64
N VAL A 68 -12.36 -0.01 11.93
CA VAL A 68 -11.01 0.03 11.34
C VAL A 68 -10.26 1.17 12.00
N THR A 69 -9.24 0.84 12.78
CA THR A 69 -8.38 1.83 13.45
C THR A 69 -7.00 1.83 12.81
N VAL A 70 -6.53 3.00 12.41
CA VAL A 70 -5.22 3.21 11.79
C VAL A 70 -4.50 4.34 12.52
N ALA A 71 -3.35 4.02 13.11
CA ALA A 71 -2.59 4.93 13.97
C ALA A 71 -3.47 5.63 15.04
N GLY A 72 -4.41 4.88 15.64
CA GLY A 72 -5.34 5.36 16.66
C GLY A 72 -6.56 6.12 16.13
N ARG A 73 -6.73 6.27 14.79
CA ARG A 73 -7.87 6.97 14.17
C ARG A 73 -8.85 5.96 13.56
N ASP A 74 -10.14 6.06 13.89
CA ASP A 74 -11.22 5.26 13.23
C ASP A 74 -11.47 5.82 11.82
N THR A 75 -11.26 5.01 10.79
CA THR A 75 -11.37 5.43 9.39
C THR A 75 -12.81 5.70 8.95
N ARG A 76 -13.83 5.30 9.72
CA ARG A 76 -15.23 5.65 9.47
C ARG A 76 -15.55 7.10 9.86
N THR A 77 -14.82 7.65 10.83
CA THR A 77 -15.04 9.01 11.34
C THR A 77 -14.02 10.00 10.81
N HIS A 78 -12.87 9.52 10.32
CA HIS A 78 -11.83 10.34 9.72
C HIS A 78 -11.86 10.16 8.20
N ARG A 79 -12.01 11.26 7.48
CA ARG A 79 -11.98 11.27 6.01
C ARG A 79 -10.54 11.02 5.51
N PRO A 80 -10.35 10.57 4.25
CA PRO A 80 -9.03 10.31 3.69
C PRO A 80 -8.02 11.46 3.87
N ARG A 81 -8.45 12.72 3.72
CA ARG A 81 -7.59 13.89 3.96
C ARG A 81 -7.07 14.01 5.41
N GLU A 82 -7.83 13.47 6.37
CA GLU A 82 -7.50 13.48 7.80
C GLU A 82 -6.64 12.28 8.20
N LEU A 83 -6.41 11.36 7.26
CA LEU A 83 -5.53 10.20 7.38
C LEU A 83 -4.26 10.33 6.54
N ALA A 84 -4.20 11.33 5.64
CA ALA A 84 -3.10 11.48 4.67
C ALA A 84 -1.72 11.76 5.32
N ASP A 85 -1.70 12.25 6.55
CA ASP A 85 -0.48 12.42 7.34
C ASP A 85 0.05 11.12 7.96
N VAL A 86 -0.77 10.06 8.00
CA VAL A 86 -0.40 8.76 8.60
C VAL A 86 -0.41 7.62 7.59
N VAL A 87 -1.23 7.68 6.54
CA VAL A 87 -1.35 6.64 5.51
C VAL A 87 -1.04 7.20 4.14
N GLY A 88 0.05 6.76 3.55
CA GLY A 88 0.37 6.99 2.15
C GLY A 88 -0.15 5.84 1.29
N VAL A 89 -0.66 6.15 0.10
CA VAL A 89 -1.23 5.14 -0.82
C VAL A 89 -0.67 5.30 -2.22
N VAL A 90 -0.22 4.21 -2.80
CA VAL A 90 0.18 4.15 -4.22
C VAL A 90 -0.60 3.02 -4.90
N GLY A 91 -1.34 3.37 -5.94
CA GLY A 91 -2.15 2.41 -6.72
C GLY A 91 -1.38 1.75 -7.86
N GLN A 92 -2.10 0.92 -8.63
CA GLN A 92 -1.56 0.16 -9.77
C GLN A 92 -1.00 1.04 -10.90
N ASN A 93 -1.62 2.21 -11.13
CA ASN A 93 -1.21 3.14 -12.18
C ASN A 93 -0.61 4.40 -11.55
N PRO A 94 0.73 4.51 -11.47
CA PRO A 94 1.38 5.66 -10.87
C PRO A 94 1.07 6.97 -11.61
N VAL A 95 0.95 6.93 -12.94
CA VAL A 95 0.71 8.13 -13.77
C VAL A 95 -0.63 8.78 -13.45
N ALA A 96 -1.63 8.01 -13.05
CA ALA A 96 -2.95 8.55 -12.68
C ALA A 96 -2.91 9.42 -11.41
N GLY A 97 -1.86 9.27 -10.59
CA GLY A 97 -1.65 10.05 -9.38
C GLY A 97 -0.79 11.29 -9.57
N PHE A 98 -0.08 11.42 -10.68
CA PHE A 98 0.82 12.55 -10.92
C PHE A 98 0.05 13.86 -11.16
N VAL A 99 0.51 14.92 -10.51
CA VAL A 99 -0.10 16.24 -10.54
C VAL A 99 0.80 17.24 -11.24
N THR A 100 2.12 16.99 -11.26
CA THR A 100 3.14 17.89 -11.80
C THR A 100 3.81 17.30 -13.06
N ASP A 101 4.78 18.01 -13.62
CA ASP A 101 5.45 17.60 -14.85
C ASP A 101 6.81 16.94 -14.63
N THR A 102 7.48 17.25 -13.50
CA THR A 102 8.85 16.76 -13.22
C THR A 102 8.92 15.94 -11.95
N VAL A 103 9.96 15.11 -11.83
CA VAL A 103 10.20 14.27 -10.65
C VAL A 103 10.34 15.09 -9.37
N GLU A 104 11.13 16.16 -9.42
CA GLU A 104 11.38 17.02 -8.25
C GLU A 104 10.08 17.70 -7.77
N ASP A 105 9.31 18.25 -8.71
CA ASP A 105 8.06 18.93 -8.39
C ASP A 105 7.02 17.95 -7.84
N GLU A 106 6.95 16.73 -8.39
CA GLU A 106 6.02 15.70 -7.91
C GLU A 106 6.33 15.28 -6.46
N ILE A 107 7.60 15.07 -6.13
CA ILE A 107 8.02 14.74 -4.77
C ILE A 107 7.75 15.91 -3.81
N ALA A 108 7.94 17.15 -4.26
CA ALA A 108 7.71 18.34 -3.45
C ALA A 108 6.22 18.65 -3.23
N TYR A 109 5.36 18.31 -4.18
CA TYR A 109 3.96 18.71 -4.23
C TYR A 109 3.18 18.42 -2.94
N GLY A 110 3.27 17.19 -2.41
CA GLY A 110 2.59 16.81 -1.18
C GLY A 110 3.03 17.66 0.03
N MET A 111 4.32 17.98 0.10
CA MET A 111 4.89 18.82 1.16
C MET A 111 4.44 20.29 1.03
N GLU A 112 4.28 20.80 -0.19
CA GLU A 112 3.74 22.14 -0.44
C GLU A 112 2.31 22.25 0.06
N GLN A 113 1.47 21.24 -0.21
CA GLN A 113 0.09 21.20 0.29
C GLN A 113 0.01 21.17 1.82
N LEU A 114 1.02 20.62 2.48
CA LEU A 114 1.15 20.59 3.94
C LEU A 114 1.80 21.87 4.51
N GLY A 115 2.18 22.84 3.67
CA GLY A 115 2.81 24.09 4.09
C GLY A 115 4.22 23.92 4.68
N ILE A 116 4.95 22.89 4.27
CA ILE A 116 6.33 22.64 4.71
C ILE A 116 7.27 23.72 4.16
N SER A 117 8.20 24.20 4.96
CA SER A 117 9.12 25.26 4.52
C SER A 117 10.05 24.82 3.38
N PRO A 118 10.41 25.70 2.42
CA PRO A 118 11.23 25.36 1.26
C PRO A 118 12.60 24.77 1.61
N SER A 119 13.18 25.14 2.74
CA SER A 119 14.48 24.58 3.19
C SER A 119 14.36 23.12 3.63
N VAL A 120 13.28 22.77 4.31
CA VAL A 120 12.98 21.40 4.72
C VAL A 120 12.59 20.56 3.52
N MET A 121 11.78 21.10 2.61
CA MET A 121 11.38 20.39 1.38
C MET A 121 12.60 20.01 0.53
N ARG A 122 13.54 20.94 0.29
CA ARG A 122 14.76 20.64 -0.48
C ARG A 122 15.54 19.47 0.09
N LYS A 123 15.77 19.48 1.41
CA LYS A 123 16.49 18.41 2.09
C LYS A 123 15.76 17.07 1.94
N ARG A 124 14.44 17.04 2.17
CA ARG A 124 13.65 15.81 2.04
C ARG A 124 13.61 15.27 0.62
N VAL A 125 13.49 16.14 -0.38
CA VAL A 125 13.53 15.72 -1.79
C VAL A 125 14.86 15.02 -2.09
N GLU A 126 15.99 15.58 -1.66
CA GLU A 126 17.32 14.96 -1.83
C GLU A 126 17.40 13.60 -1.14
N GLU A 127 17.04 13.53 0.14
CA GLU A 127 17.04 12.28 0.93
C GLU A 127 16.18 11.19 0.29
N ILE A 128 15.01 11.55 -0.24
CA ILE A 128 14.08 10.59 -0.86
C ILE A 128 14.56 10.16 -2.24
N LEU A 129 15.11 11.06 -3.04
CA LEU A 129 15.69 10.73 -4.33
C LEU A 129 16.82 9.70 -4.18
N ASP A 130 17.67 9.88 -3.17
CA ASP A 130 18.77 8.96 -2.85
C ASP A 130 18.21 7.62 -2.32
N LEU A 131 17.28 7.66 -1.37
CA LEU A 131 16.64 6.48 -0.80
C LEU A 131 15.97 5.59 -1.85
N MET A 132 15.32 6.20 -2.84
CA MET A 132 14.62 5.49 -3.92
C MET A 132 15.53 5.18 -5.13
N GLY A 133 16.80 5.59 -5.10
CA GLY A 133 17.76 5.38 -6.19
C GLY A 133 17.33 6.05 -7.50
N ILE A 134 16.80 7.28 -7.43
CA ILE A 134 16.29 8.05 -8.57
C ILE A 134 16.87 9.47 -8.64
N ALA A 135 18.00 9.73 -8.00
CA ALA A 135 18.62 11.06 -7.96
C ALA A 135 18.99 11.60 -9.37
N ASP A 136 19.38 10.72 -10.28
CA ASP A 136 19.67 11.03 -11.68
C ASP A 136 18.42 11.44 -12.49
N LEU A 137 17.22 11.12 -11.99
CA LEU A 137 15.96 11.43 -12.63
C LEU A 137 15.35 12.77 -12.18
N ARG A 138 15.94 13.45 -11.19
CA ARG A 138 15.40 14.63 -10.49
C ARG A 138 14.70 15.64 -11.41
N ARG A 139 15.32 15.98 -12.53
CA ARG A 139 14.83 17.02 -13.47
C ARG A 139 14.11 16.44 -14.69
N ARG A 140 13.89 15.13 -14.73
CA ARG A 140 13.22 14.49 -15.86
C ARG A 140 11.74 14.70 -15.83
N ALA A 141 11.15 14.80 -17.02
CA ALA A 141 9.69 14.80 -17.17
C ALA A 141 9.13 13.42 -16.82
N LEU A 142 8.07 13.39 -16.02
CA LEU A 142 7.44 12.17 -15.49
C LEU A 142 7.01 11.20 -16.60
N LEU A 143 6.45 11.75 -17.69
CA LEU A 143 6.00 10.93 -18.83
C LEU A 143 7.16 10.37 -19.69
N SER A 144 8.39 10.82 -19.48
CA SER A 144 9.58 10.29 -20.17
C SER A 144 10.22 9.10 -19.45
N LEU A 145 9.73 8.75 -18.28
CA LEU A 145 10.26 7.70 -17.43
C LEU A 145 9.72 6.33 -17.83
N SER A 146 10.50 5.27 -17.57
CA SER A 146 10.01 3.89 -17.65
C SER A 146 8.98 3.62 -16.54
N GLY A 147 8.14 2.59 -16.71
CA GLY A 147 7.13 2.23 -15.73
C GLY A 147 7.68 2.01 -14.32
N GLY A 148 8.83 1.32 -14.18
CA GLY A 148 9.49 1.12 -12.89
C GLY A 148 10.03 2.41 -12.29
N GLN A 149 10.55 3.33 -13.12
CA GLN A 149 10.96 4.66 -12.66
C GLN A 149 9.74 5.48 -12.19
N GLN A 150 8.66 5.47 -12.96
CA GLN A 150 7.41 6.13 -12.57
C GLN A 150 6.87 5.59 -11.24
N GLN A 151 6.92 4.28 -11.04
CA GLN A 151 6.48 3.66 -9.80
C GLN A 151 7.34 4.09 -8.60
N ARG A 152 8.66 4.12 -8.75
CA ARG A 152 9.56 4.62 -7.69
C ARG A 152 9.34 6.10 -7.38
N VAL A 153 9.07 6.92 -8.40
CA VAL A 153 8.70 8.33 -8.19
C VAL A 153 7.38 8.47 -7.45
N ALA A 154 6.35 7.69 -7.79
CA ALA A 154 5.07 7.72 -7.07
C ALA A 154 5.23 7.34 -5.59
N ILE A 155 6.04 6.31 -5.29
CA ILE A 155 6.37 5.95 -3.91
C ILE A 155 7.13 7.10 -3.23
N ALA A 156 8.13 7.68 -3.90
CA ALA A 156 8.91 8.82 -3.39
C ALA A 156 8.02 10.03 -3.04
N ALA A 157 7.08 10.37 -3.92
CA ALA A 157 6.15 11.49 -3.70
C ALA A 157 5.28 11.28 -2.45
N VAL A 158 4.81 10.05 -2.24
CA VAL A 158 4.04 9.70 -1.04
C VAL A 158 4.91 9.73 0.22
N LEU A 159 6.14 9.23 0.15
CA LEU A 159 7.08 9.22 1.28
C LEU A 159 7.50 10.62 1.73
N ALA A 160 7.44 11.62 0.86
CA ALA A 160 7.78 13.00 1.17
C ALA A 160 6.90 13.60 2.29
N ALA A 161 5.66 13.13 2.42
CA ALA A 161 4.76 13.48 3.51
C ALA A 161 5.11 12.79 4.84
N GLN A 162 6.05 11.84 4.84
CA GLN A 162 6.48 11.02 6.00
C GLN A 162 5.30 10.25 6.66
N PRO A 163 4.53 9.48 5.91
CA PRO A 163 3.48 8.65 6.48
C PRO A 163 4.09 7.57 7.39
N ARG A 164 3.32 7.12 8.38
CA ARG A 164 3.70 5.97 9.23
C ARG A 164 3.43 4.63 8.56
N ILE A 165 2.50 4.61 7.61
CA ILE A 165 2.01 3.42 6.91
C ILE A 165 2.01 3.71 5.41
N LEU A 166 2.54 2.78 4.61
CA LEU A 166 2.49 2.81 3.16
C LEU A 166 1.62 1.65 2.66
N VAL A 167 0.58 1.96 1.91
CA VAL A 167 -0.32 0.99 1.27
C VAL A 167 -0.04 0.98 -0.23
N LEU A 168 0.29 -0.20 -0.75
CA LEU A 168 0.65 -0.40 -2.14
C LEU A 168 -0.31 -1.43 -2.77
N ASP A 169 -1.06 -1.02 -3.78
CA ASP A 169 -2.01 -1.90 -4.47
C ASP A 169 -1.44 -2.31 -5.84
N GLU A 170 -0.86 -3.51 -5.91
CA GLU A 170 -0.27 -4.14 -7.09
C GLU A 170 0.76 -3.24 -7.82
N PRO A 171 1.78 -2.69 -7.12
CA PRO A 171 2.69 -1.70 -7.68
C PRO A 171 3.58 -2.24 -8.80
N THR A 172 3.66 -3.56 -9.00
CA THR A 172 4.50 -4.18 -10.02
C THR A 172 3.73 -4.83 -11.16
N SER A 173 2.39 -4.75 -11.17
CA SER A 173 1.52 -5.49 -12.09
C SER A 173 1.77 -5.19 -13.57
N ALA A 174 2.15 -3.95 -13.91
CA ALA A 174 2.42 -3.49 -15.27
C ALA A 174 3.92 -3.46 -15.64
N LEU A 175 4.80 -3.97 -14.78
CA LEU A 175 6.24 -3.89 -14.94
C LEU A 175 6.84 -5.17 -15.51
N ASP A 176 7.92 -5.02 -16.27
CA ASP A 176 8.78 -6.14 -16.63
C ASP A 176 9.44 -6.75 -15.37
N PRO A 177 9.97 -8.00 -15.46
CA PRO A 177 10.52 -8.69 -14.31
C PRO A 177 11.65 -7.96 -13.57
N THR A 178 12.52 -7.25 -14.30
CA THR A 178 13.66 -6.54 -13.72
C THR A 178 13.19 -5.28 -12.98
N ALA A 179 12.37 -4.46 -13.63
CA ALA A 179 11.79 -3.27 -13.02
C ALA A 179 10.93 -3.61 -11.77
N ALA A 180 10.19 -4.74 -11.82
CA ALA A 180 9.44 -5.22 -10.67
C ALA A 180 10.36 -5.58 -9.49
N GLN A 181 11.51 -6.23 -9.76
CA GLN A 181 12.50 -6.54 -8.71
C GLN A 181 13.08 -5.27 -8.07
N ASP A 182 13.42 -4.28 -8.87
CA ASP A 182 13.97 -3.00 -8.37
C ASP A 182 12.97 -2.28 -7.45
N VAL A 183 11.68 -2.23 -7.84
CA VAL A 183 10.62 -1.64 -7.02
C VAL A 183 10.44 -2.40 -5.71
N LEU A 184 10.39 -3.75 -5.76
CA LEU A 184 10.23 -4.58 -4.56
C LEU A 184 11.44 -4.48 -3.63
N ALA A 185 12.66 -4.40 -4.16
CA ALA A 185 13.87 -4.16 -3.38
C ALA A 185 13.80 -2.81 -2.65
N SER A 186 13.36 -1.75 -3.32
CA SER A 186 13.16 -0.44 -2.70
C SER A 186 12.14 -0.52 -1.55
N ILE A 187 11.03 -1.23 -1.74
CA ILE A 187 10.01 -1.43 -0.68
C ILE A 187 10.60 -2.19 0.52
N THR A 188 11.38 -3.23 0.28
CA THR A 188 12.04 -4.00 1.35
C THR A 188 13.01 -3.12 2.15
N THR A 189 13.78 -2.26 1.48
CA THR A 189 14.65 -1.27 2.13
C THR A 189 13.84 -0.31 3.03
N LEU A 190 12.68 0.17 2.56
CA LEU A 190 11.82 1.04 3.37
C LEU A 190 11.35 0.38 4.67
N VAL A 191 11.08 -0.91 4.64
CA VAL A 191 10.68 -1.67 5.85
C VAL A 191 11.87 -1.87 6.77
N HIS A 192 12.96 -2.46 6.28
CA HIS A 192 14.05 -2.92 7.15
C HIS A 192 14.99 -1.81 7.59
N ASP A 193 15.29 -0.83 6.74
CA ASP A 193 16.26 0.22 7.03
C ASP A 193 15.60 1.48 7.59
N VAL A 194 14.34 1.77 7.17
CA VAL A 194 13.61 2.97 7.63
C VAL A 194 12.59 2.63 8.73
N GLY A 195 12.19 1.37 8.85
CA GLY A 195 11.19 0.92 9.84
C GLY A 195 9.76 1.32 9.46
N LEU A 196 9.49 1.52 8.17
CA LEU A 196 8.16 1.89 7.67
C LEU A 196 7.23 0.68 7.70
N THR A 197 6.01 0.85 8.19
CA THR A 197 4.97 -0.17 8.08
C THR A 197 4.44 -0.21 6.65
N VAL A 198 4.44 -1.38 6.01
CA VAL A 198 4.02 -1.52 4.61
C VAL A 198 2.94 -2.59 4.47
N ILE A 199 1.85 -2.25 3.78
CA ILE A 199 0.82 -3.20 3.34
C ILE A 199 0.90 -3.29 1.82
N LEU A 200 1.26 -4.46 1.31
CA LEU A 200 1.53 -4.67 -0.10
C LEU A 200 0.59 -5.74 -0.69
N ALA A 201 -0.31 -5.35 -1.58
CA ALA A 201 -1.02 -6.31 -2.42
C ALA A 201 -0.18 -6.65 -3.65
N GLU A 202 0.08 -7.91 -3.87
CA GLU A 202 0.87 -8.40 -4.99
C GLU A 202 0.40 -9.78 -5.48
N HIS A 203 0.62 -10.03 -6.77
CA HIS A 203 0.38 -11.34 -7.37
C HIS A 203 1.65 -12.19 -7.48
N ARG A 204 2.82 -11.55 -7.61
CA ARG A 204 4.14 -12.21 -7.76
C ARG A 204 4.84 -12.35 -6.41
N LEU A 205 4.36 -13.28 -5.61
CA LEU A 205 4.73 -13.43 -4.20
C LEU A 205 6.14 -13.94 -3.96
N GLU A 206 6.68 -14.75 -4.86
CA GLU A 206 7.97 -15.44 -4.71
C GLU A 206 9.12 -14.49 -4.34
N ARG A 207 9.01 -13.23 -4.77
CA ARG A 207 10.06 -12.21 -4.63
C ARG A 207 10.03 -11.46 -3.31
N VAL A 208 8.87 -11.35 -2.68
CA VAL A 208 8.67 -10.55 -1.44
C VAL A 208 8.30 -11.39 -0.24
N MET A 209 7.97 -12.66 -0.45
CA MET A 209 7.50 -13.55 0.62
C MET A 209 8.53 -13.75 1.72
N HIS A 210 9.82 -13.81 1.36
CA HIS A 210 10.91 -13.97 2.33
C HIS A 210 11.13 -12.74 3.24
N ALA A 211 10.66 -11.57 2.80
CA ALA A 211 10.78 -10.32 3.54
C ALA A 211 9.50 -9.98 4.33
N ALA A 212 8.42 -10.75 4.14
CA ALA A 212 7.13 -10.47 4.76
C ALA A 212 7.05 -11.03 6.18
N ASP A 213 6.57 -10.19 7.10
CA ASP A 213 6.31 -10.56 8.49
C ASP A 213 4.93 -11.23 8.64
N ALA A 214 3.96 -10.81 7.83
CA ALA A 214 2.60 -11.33 7.84
C ALA A 214 2.02 -11.49 6.43
N LEU A 215 1.06 -12.40 6.32
CA LEU A 215 0.28 -12.65 5.11
C LEU A 215 -1.21 -12.55 5.41
N TRP A 216 -1.94 -11.77 4.62
CA TRP A 216 -3.40 -11.74 4.56
C TRP A 216 -3.85 -12.43 3.29
N TRP A 217 -4.42 -13.62 3.41
CA TRP A 217 -4.96 -14.36 2.27
C TRP A 217 -6.48 -14.20 2.16
N LEU A 218 -6.93 -13.81 0.96
CA LEU A 218 -8.34 -13.67 0.62
C LEU A 218 -8.75 -14.84 -0.30
N PRO A 219 -9.41 -15.89 0.24
CA PRO A 219 -9.84 -17.05 -0.55
C PRO A 219 -10.92 -16.72 -1.60
N GLY A 220 -11.68 -15.63 -1.40
CA GLY A 220 -12.73 -15.19 -2.32
C GLY A 220 -14.15 -15.49 -1.83
N ASP A 221 -14.30 -16.08 -0.65
CA ASP A 221 -15.58 -16.32 0.02
C ASP A 221 -16.02 -15.17 0.94
N GLY A 222 -15.24 -14.10 0.96
CA GLY A 222 -15.42 -12.92 1.80
C GLY A 222 -14.70 -12.97 3.14
N SER A 223 -13.99 -14.06 3.45
CA SER A 223 -13.11 -14.16 4.61
C SER A 223 -11.70 -13.67 4.30
N VAL A 224 -10.90 -13.42 5.36
CA VAL A 224 -9.46 -13.18 5.27
C VAL A 224 -8.78 -14.03 6.33
N VAL A 225 -7.72 -14.73 5.93
CA VAL A 225 -6.86 -15.51 6.83
C VAL A 225 -5.57 -14.75 7.06
N GLN A 226 -5.25 -14.47 8.33
CA GLN A 226 -3.99 -13.85 8.74
C GLN A 226 -3.07 -14.87 9.39
N GLY A 227 -1.77 -14.76 9.13
CA GLY A 227 -0.72 -15.57 9.78
C GLY A 227 0.66 -15.23 9.22
N ARG A 228 1.68 -15.94 9.71
CA ARG A 228 2.99 -15.90 9.06
C ARG A 228 2.91 -16.52 7.67
N PRO A 229 3.72 -16.08 6.70
CA PRO A 229 3.66 -16.63 5.34
C PRO A 229 3.69 -18.17 5.29
N GLU A 230 4.62 -18.81 6.00
CA GLU A 230 4.74 -20.26 6.05
C GLU A 230 3.50 -20.96 6.66
N GLU A 231 2.87 -20.36 7.67
CA GLU A 231 1.69 -20.92 8.33
C GLU A 231 0.45 -20.86 7.44
N VAL A 232 0.29 -19.76 6.72
CA VAL A 232 -0.84 -19.56 5.80
C VAL A 232 -0.69 -20.46 4.58
N LEU A 233 0.53 -20.58 4.04
CA LEU A 233 0.82 -21.43 2.88
C LEU A 233 0.72 -22.93 3.17
N ALA A 234 1.00 -23.35 4.40
CA ALA A 234 0.89 -24.75 4.80
C ALA A 234 -0.56 -25.24 4.93
N ARG A 235 -1.55 -24.36 4.91
CA ARG A 235 -2.97 -24.76 4.93
C ARG A 235 -3.35 -25.35 3.58
N ALA A 236 -3.98 -26.53 3.57
CA ALA A 236 -4.32 -27.28 2.35
C ALA A 236 -5.21 -26.52 1.37
N ASP A 237 -5.97 -25.57 1.86
CA ASP A 237 -6.95 -24.76 1.12
C ASP A 237 -6.28 -23.58 0.39
N VAL A 238 -5.03 -23.24 0.70
CA VAL A 238 -4.29 -22.10 0.11
C VAL A 238 -3.46 -22.52 -1.11
N VAL A 239 -3.10 -23.81 -1.18
CA VAL A 239 -2.12 -24.38 -2.13
C VAL A 239 -2.50 -24.23 -3.62
N PRO A 240 -3.76 -24.35 -4.08
CA PRO A 240 -4.05 -24.39 -5.52
C PRO A 240 -3.72 -23.12 -6.30
N PRO A 241 -3.93 -21.89 -5.80
CA PRO A 241 -3.64 -20.69 -6.59
C PRO A 241 -2.18 -20.26 -6.59
N LEU A 242 -1.38 -20.72 -5.63
CA LEU A 242 0.04 -20.35 -5.48
C LEU A 242 0.97 -21.34 -6.18
N ALA A 243 0.62 -22.64 -6.20
CA ALA A 243 1.38 -23.66 -6.91
C ALA A 243 1.23 -23.61 -8.45
N ALA A 244 0.25 -22.90 -8.97
CA ALA A 244 0.05 -22.69 -10.41
C ALA A 244 0.90 -21.54 -10.98
N LEU A 245 1.75 -20.93 -10.15
CA LEU A 245 2.64 -19.80 -10.50
C LEU A 245 4.12 -20.22 -10.53
N SER A 246 4.41 -21.52 -10.41
CA SER A 246 5.75 -22.11 -10.59
C SER A 246 6.01 -22.48 -12.04
#